data_90d03d95822dbb079d84cf09f936f0ce
#
_entry.id   90d03d95822dbb079d84cf09f936f0ce
#
_cell.length_a   1.000
_cell.length_b   1.000
_cell.length_c   1.000
_cell.angle_alpha   90.00
_cell.angle_beta   90.00
_cell.angle_gamma   90.00
#
_symmetry.space_group_name_H-M   'P 1'
#
loop_
_entity.id
_entity.type
_entity.pdbx_description
1 polymer ?
#
loop_
_entity_poly.entity_id
_entity_poly.type
_entity_poly.pdbx_seq_one_letter_code
_entity_poly.pdbx_strand_id
1 'polypeptide(L)'
;VAVGNHPLVGLDGHLLLPADAAGRMLLAWICVLAPTLSLAAIGLLGSVALGGSPMGLLLPAFVALAMQLAQMLPLPVAVRLAMPGYAFIAWHGLFTSPIQLSALLISIAVSLAWAATATAAAYVVFRGRDFTSLNQDGFGRRAISAGVLPLAGLVAVTIAAVVLATPAAGSGIEQVKVQRSLATAFSHLYRLQTKQLNRPDVAEAQLRTSATCTKGGGMVTAQGPGNDWRCIVSWHLPDVDAVGTAIYQLDVSADGRFVADGDGPKEVNGYFQVRTPTGNGPNPLWQFDGIVELLSPTPKG
;
A
#
# COMPACT_ATOMS: atom_id res chain seq x y z
N VAL A 1 -17.78 -14.17 7.67
CA VAL A 1 -16.74 -14.74 8.53
C VAL A 1 -17.03 -14.26 9.93
N ALA A 2 -17.54 -15.11 10.81
CA ALA A 2 -17.68 -14.80 12.22
C ALA A 2 -16.28 -14.84 12.83
N VAL A 3 -15.57 -13.73 12.76
CA VAL A 3 -14.42 -13.49 13.61
C VAL A 3 -15.00 -13.26 14.98
N GLY A 4 -14.84 -14.20 15.91
CA GLY A 4 -15.44 -14.09 17.25
C GLY A 4 -15.20 -12.71 17.90
N ASN A 5 -15.63 -12.49 19.12
CA ASN A 5 -15.50 -11.22 19.86
C ASN A 5 -14.05 -10.82 20.20
N HIS A 6 -13.06 -11.37 19.50
CA HIS A 6 -11.65 -11.05 19.71
C HIS A 6 -11.24 -9.84 18.88
N PRO A 7 -10.48 -8.89 19.47
CA PRO A 7 -9.92 -7.77 18.74
C PRO A 7 -8.98 -8.28 17.64
N LEU A 8 -9.02 -7.63 16.48
CA LEU A 8 -8.11 -7.87 15.37
C LEU A 8 -6.91 -6.93 15.46
N VAL A 9 -5.78 -7.35 14.91
CA VAL A 9 -4.58 -6.53 14.82
C VAL A 9 -4.56 -5.87 13.44
N GLY A 10 -4.46 -4.54 13.39
CA GLY A 10 -4.29 -3.77 12.15
C GLY A 10 -2.88 -3.94 11.56
N LEU A 11 -2.68 -3.40 10.35
CA LEU A 11 -1.40 -3.51 9.63
C LEU A 11 -0.23 -2.76 10.28
N ASP A 12 -0.51 -1.89 11.23
CA ASP A 12 0.48 -1.17 12.03
C ASP A 12 0.49 -1.62 13.51
N GLY A 13 -0.06 -2.81 13.77
CA GLY A 13 -0.07 -3.41 15.11
C GLY A 13 -1.15 -2.89 16.07
N HIS A 14 -1.97 -1.89 15.69
CA HIS A 14 -3.03 -1.41 16.57
C HIS A 14 -4.20 -2.41 16.67
N LEU A 15 -4.93 -2.36 17.79
CA LEU A 15 -6.08 -3.22 18.02
C LEU A 15 -7.35 -2.60 17.41
N LEU A 16 -8.04 -3.38 16.60
CA LEU A 16 -9.32 -3.06 15.99
C LEU A 16 -10.45 -3.82 16.70
N LEU A 17 -11.52 -3.13 17.06
CA LEU A 17 -12.75 -3.78 17.50
C LEU A 17 -13.38 -4.53 16.31
N PRO A 18 -14.07 -5.67 16.53
CA PRO A 18 -14.66 -6.45 15.44
C PRO A 18 -15.61 -5.66 14.55
N ALA A 19 -16.40 -4.75 15.13
CA ALA A 19 -17.33 -3.88 14.39
C ALA A 19 -16.57 -2.90 13.48
N ASP A 20 -15.50 -2.28 13.97
CA ASP A 20 -14.67 -1.35 13.20
C ASP A 20 -13.95 -2.09 12.07
N ALA A 21 -13.42 -3.27 12.35
CA ALA A 21 -12.77 -4.12 11.36
C ALA A 21 -13.74 -4.53 10.24
N ALA A 22 -14.98 -4.92 10.59
CA ALA A 22 -16.02 -5.26 9.62
C ALA A 22 -16.39 -4.06 8.74
N GLY A 23 -16.54 -2.87 9.35
CA GLY A 23 -16.81 -1.62 8.63
C GLY A 23 -15.69 -1.25 7.67
N ARG A 24 -14.42 -1.35 8.10
CA ARG A 24 -13.24 -1.08 7.26
C ARG A 24 -13.12 -2.10 6.12
N MET A 25 -13.44 -3.38 6.36
CA MET A 25 -13.45 -4.42 5.35
C MET A 25 -14.53 -4.17 4.29
N LEU A 26 -15.75 -3.80 4.71
CA LEU A 26 -16.82 -3.42 3.78
C LEU A 26 -16.40 -2.22 2.93
N LEU A 27 -15.81 -1.20 3.55
CA LEU A 27 -15.30 -0.02 2.85
C LEU A 27 -14.20 -0.41 1.84
N ALA A 28 -13.28 -1.29 2.20
CA ALA A 28 -12.25 -1.80 1.29
C ALA A 28 -12.86 -2.47 0.06
N TRP A 29 -13.90 -3.28 0.24
CA TRP A 29 -14.62 -3.92 -0.88
C TRP A 29 -15.30 -2.90 -1.79
N ILE A 30 -15.91 -1.85 -1.23
CA ILE A 30 -16.50 -0.77 -2.03
C ILE A 30 -15.42 -0.02 -2.83
N CYS A 31 -14.26 0.25 -2.22
CA CYS A 31 -13.16 0.95 -2.88
C CYS A 31 -12.60 0.18 -4.09
N VAL A 32 -12.61 -1.16 -4.06
CA VAL A 32 -12.14 -2.02 -5.17
C VAL A 32 -13.07 -1.93 -6.40
N LEU A 33 -14.30 -1.45 -6.26
CA LEU A 33 -15.19 -1.25 -7.42
C LEU A 33 -14.65 -0.23 -8.42
N ALA A 34 -13.95 0.80 -7.96
CA ALA A 34 -13.43 1.84 -8.85
C ALA A 34 -12.37 1.31 -9.85
N PRO A 35 -11.30 0.59 -9.44
CA PRO A 35 -10.37 -0.01 -10.39
C PRO A 35 -11.01 -1.12 -11.23
N THR A 36 -11.98 -1.85 -10.70
CA THR A 36 -12.72 -2.85 -11.47
C THR A 36 -13.49 -2.20 -12.61
N LEU A 37 -14.16 -1.06 -12.36
CA LEU A 37 -14.82 -0.27 -13.41
C LEU A 37 -13.85 0.24 -14.47
N SER A 38 -12.65 0.67 -14.07
CA SER A 38 -11.64 1.11 -15.04
C SER A 38 -11.18 -0.03 -15.95
N LEU A 39 -10.96 -1.22 -15.42
CA LEU A 39 -10.59 -2.39 -16.23
C LEU A 39 -11.74 -2.86 -17.12
N ALA A 40 -12.99 -2.81 -16.64
CA ALA A 40 -14.16 -3.09 -17.46
C ALA A 40 -14.29 -2.10 -18.64
N ALA A 41 -14.06 -0.80 -18.40
CA ALA A 41 -14.05 0.22 -19.44
C ALA A 41 -12.92 0.01 -20.46
N ILE A 42 -11.72 -0.41 -20.03
CA ILE A 42 -10.61 -0.79 -20.91
C ILE A 42 -11.01 -2.02 -21.75
N GLY A 43 -11.69 -3.00 -21.16
CA GLY A 43 -12.22 -4.16 -21.87
C GLY A 43 -13.25 -3.77 -22.94
N LEU A 44 -14.15 -2.85 -22.62
CA LEU A 44 -15.10 -2.28 -23.58
C LEU A 44 -14.38 -1.59 -24.74
N LEU A 45 -13.39 -0.74 -24.44
CA LEU A 45 -12.57 -0.10 -25.45
C LEU A 45 -11.86 -1.12 -26.35
N GLY A 46 -11.25 -2.15 -25.75
CA GLY A 46 -10.60 -3.24 -26.45
C GLY A 46 -11.54 -4.01 -27.39
N SER A 47 -12.73 -4.34 -26.91
CA SER A 47 -13.75 -5.03 -27.70
C SER A 47 -14.23 -4.21 -28.90
N VAL A 48 -14.45 -2.91 -28.68
CA VAL A 48 -14.87 -2.00 -29.76
C VAL A 48 -13.72 -1.72 -30.73
N ALA A 49 -12.48 -1.56 -30.27
CA ALA A 49 -11.33 -1.23 -31.12
C ALA A 49 -10.83 -2.42 -31.94
N LEU A 50 -10.79 -3.63 -31.35
CA LEU A 50 -10.21 -4.84 -31.94
C LEU A 50 -11.27 -5.72 -32.66
N GLY A 51 -12.54 -5.38 -32.54
CA GLY A 51 -13.63 -6.15 -33.14
C GLY A 51 -13.79 -7.54 -32.54
N GLY A 52 -14.22 -8.51 -33.35
CA GLY A 52 -14.45 -9.90 -32.92
C GLY A 52 -13.21 -10.72 -32.59
N SER A 53 -12.05 -10.07 -32.44
CA SER A 53 -10.82 -10.74 -32.05
C SER A 53 -10.84 -11.14 -30.56
N PRO A 54 -10.42 -12.38 -30.20
CA PRO A 54 -10.27 -12.79 -28.79
C PRO A 54 -9.33 -11.89 -28.01
N MET A 55 -8.41 -11.17 -28.68
CA MET A 55 -7.51 -10.21 -28.06
C MET A 55 -8.26 -9.03 -27.41
N GLY A 56 -9.41 -8.60 -27.93
CA GLY A 56 -10.24 -7.56 -27.32
C GLY A 56 -10.77 -7.97 -25.95
N LEU A 57 -11.12 -9.24 -25.79
CA LEU A 57 -11.59 -9.81 -24.52
C LEU A 57 -10.45 -9.98 -23.50
N LEU A 58 -9.25 -10.34 -23.96
CA LEU A 58 -8.08 -10.58 -23.10
C LEU A 58 -7.34 -9.28 -22.71
N LEU A 59 -7.56 -8.19 -23.45
CA LEU A 59 -6.86 -6.91 -23.21
C LEU A 59 -6.93 -6.43 -21.75
N PRO A 60 -8.09 -6.41 -21.05
CA PRO A 60 -8.13 -5.95 -19.67
C PRO A 60 -7.31 -6.84 -18.74
N ALA A 61 -7.22 -8.14 -18.98
CA ALA A 61 -6.41 -9.06 -18.19
C ALA A 61 -4.90 -8.78 -18.36
N PHE A 62 -4.45 -8.55 -19.61
CA PHE A 62 -3.06 -8.19 -19.88
C PHE A 62 -2.70 -6.82 -19.28
N VAL A 63 -3.58 -5.84 -19.40
CA VAL A 63 -3.38 -4.51 -18.80
C VAL A 63 -3.34 -4.60 -17.28
N ALA A 64 -4.26 -5.35 -16.66
CA ALA A 64 -4.26 -5.57 -15.22
C ALA A 64 -2.97 -6.23 -14.74
N LEU A 65 -2.52 -7.29 -15.42
CA LEU A 65 -1.27 -7.99 -15.11
C LEU A 65 -0.07 -7.04 -15.23
N ALA A 66 0.03 -6.30 -16.34
CA ALA A 66 1.12 -5.34 -16.54
C ALA A 66 1.14 -4.25 -15.45
N MET A 67 -0.03 -3.73 -15.05
CA MET A 67 -0.15 -2.77 -13.97
C MET A 67 0.26 -3.36 -12.61
N GLN A 68 -0.11 -4.62 -12.33
CA GLN A 68 0.30 -5.28 -11.09
C GLN A 68 1.82 -5.53 -11.05
N LEU A 69 2.41 -5.97 -12.15
CA LEU A 69 3.86 -6.11 -12.24
C LEU A 69 4.58 -4.76 -12.07
N ALA A 70 4.04 -3.69 -12.65
CA ALA A 70 4.59 -2.35 -12.47
C ALA A 70 4.54 -1.87 -11.01
N GLN A 71 3.54 -2.30 -10.21
CA GLN A 71 3.48 -1.96 -8.77
C GLN A 71 4.60 -2.64 -7.95
N MET A 72 5.18 -3.73 -8.44
CA MET A 72 6.30 -4.41 -7.79
C MET A 72 7.66 -3.73 -8.06
N LEU A 73 7.71 -2.87 -9.08
CA LEU A 73 8.94 -2.15 -9.43
C LEU A 73 9.13 -0.92 -8.53
N PRO A 74 10.37 -0.48 -8.28
CA PRO A 74 10.70 0.69 -7.50
C PRO A 74 10.43 2.01 -8.27
N LEU A 75 9.23 2.13 -8.85
CA LEU A 75 8.82 3.30 -9.60
C LEU A 75 8.51 4.48 -8.65
N PRO A 76 8.63 5.73 -9.13
CA PRO A 76 8.17 6.89 -8.39
C PRO A 76 6.70 6.74 -7.98
N VAL A 77 6.36 7.17 -6.75
CA VAL A 77 5.01 7.03 -6.20
C VAL A 77 3.95 7.69 -7.10
N ALA A 78 4.28 8.82 -7.73
CA ALA A 78 3.39 9.51 -8.67
C ALA A 78 3.03 8.64 -9.89
N VAL A 79 3.99 7.90 -10.44
CA VAL A 79 3.77 6.98 -11.56
C VAL A 79 2.86 5.83 -11.13
N ARG A 80 3.07 5.30 -9.95
CA ARG A 80 2.27 4.18 -9.41
C ARG A 80 0.83 4.61 -9.13
N LEU A 81 0.64 5.80 -8.55
CA LEU A 81 -0.69 6.39 -8.30
C LEU A 81 -1.44 6.74 -9.59
N ALA A 82 -0.74 7.02 -10.68
CA ALA A 82 -1.36 7.30 -11.99
C ALA A 82 -1.99 6.04 -12.63
N MET A 83 -1.72 4.86 -12.11
CA MET A 83 -2.25 3.60 -12.60
C MET A 83 -3.43 3.13 -11.74
N PRO A 84 -4.58 2.76 -12.31
CA PRO A 84 -5.72 2.23 -11.54
C PRO A 84 -5.37 0.96 -10.77
N GLY A 85 -4.36 0.21 -11.18
CA GLY A 85 -3.87 -0.97 -10.44
C GLY A 85 -3.43 -0.69 -9.00
N TYR A 86 -3.01 0.53 -8.68
CA TYR A 86 -2.65 0.90 -7.31
C TYR A 86 -3.86 0.88 -6.35
N ALA A 87 -5.06 1.17 -6.84
CA ALA A 87 -6.26 1.17 -6.02
C ALA A 87 -6.60 -0.23 -5.43
N PHE A 88 -6.11 -1.32 -6.06
CA PHE A 88 -6.27 -2.68 -5.51
C PHE A 88 -5.44 -2.94 -4.25
N ILE A 89 -4.45 -2.10 -3.95
CA ILE A 89 -3.60 -2.21 -2.75
C ILE A 89 -3.78 -1.03 -1.79
N ALA A 90 -4.30 0.10 -2.26
CA ALA A 90 -4.43 1.32 -1.47
C ALA A 90 -5.38 1.18 -0.25
N TRP A 91 -6.28 0.18 -0.24
CA TRP A 91 -7.17 -0.10 0.88
C TRP A 91 -6.43 -0.51 2.17
N HIS A 92 -5.16 -0.93 2.08
CA HIS A 92 -4.33 -1.24 3.25
C HIS A 92 -4.28 -0.07 4.25
N GLY A 93 -4.27 1.17 3.75
CA GLY A 93 -4.31 2.37 4.59
C GLY A 93 -5.55 2.52 5.48
N LEU A 94 -6.64 1.78 5.19
CA LEU A 94 -7.81 1.73 6.06
C LEU A 94 -7.54 0.98 7.38
N PHE A 95 -6.54 0.09 7.40
CA PHE A 95 -6.22 -0.76 8.54
C PHE A 95 -5.04 -0.24 9.35
N THR A 96 -4.80 1.08 9.31
CA THR A 96 -3.80 1.78 10.11
C THR A 96 -4.44 2.71 11.14
N SER A 97 -3.67 3.16 12.10
CA SER A 97 -4.04 4.19 13.08
C SER A 97 -2.92 5.24 13.17
N PRO A 98 -3.13 6.48 12.71
CA PRO A 98 -4.35 7.00 12.07
C PRO A 98 -4.60 6.38 10.68
N ILE A 99 -5.87 6.45 10.21
CA ILE A 99 -6.24 5.94 8.88
C ILE A 99 -5.57 6.77 7.78
N GLN A 100 -4.91 6.09 6.83
CA GLN A 100 -4.22 6.72 5.70
C GLN A 100 -5.16 6.77 4.48
N LEU A 101 -5.87 7.86 4.30
CA LEU A 101 -6.86 8.01 3.22
C LEU A 101 -6.32 8.63 1.94
N SER A 102 -5.20 9.37 1.99
CA SER A 102 -4.70 10.16 0.87
C SER A 102 -4.44 9.32 -0.39
N ALA A 103 -3.69 8.24 -0.25
CA ALA A 103 -3.39 7.34 -1.36
C ALA A 103 -4.64 6.64 -1.91
N LEU A 104 -5.57 6.26 -1.03
CA LEU A 104 -6.83 5.61 -1.40
C LEU A 104 -7.73 6.55 -2.22
N LEU A 105 -7.94 7.78 -1.76
CA LEU A 105 -8.79 8.76 -2.44
C LEU A 105 -8.22 9.15 -3.81
N ILE A 106 -6.91 9.36 -3.91
CA ILE A 106 -6.23 9.63 -5.19
C ILE A 106 -6.44 8.45 -6.13
N SER A 107 -6.22 7.23 -5.66
CA SER A 107 -6.34 6.02 -6.49
C SER A 107 -7.76 5.78 -6.99
N ILE A 108 -8.79 6.06 -6.17
CA ILE A 108 -10.20 6.00 -6.58
C ILE A 108 -10.48 7.04 -7.67
N ALA A 109 -10.05 8.30 -7.46
CA ALA A 109 -10.25 9.37 -8.44
C ALA A 109 -9.56 9.05 -9.77
N VAL A 110 -8.34 8.56 -9.73
CA VAL A 110 -7.59 8.10 -10.92
C VAL A 110 -8.32 6.96 -11.61
N SER A 111 -8.79 5.96 -10.87
CA SER A 111 -9.52 4.82 -11.45
C SER A 111 -10.79 5.28 -12.15
N LEU A 112 -11.56 6.19 -11.56
CA LEU A 112 -12.77 6.74 -12.17
C LEU A 112 -12.43 7.58 -13.41
N ALA A 113 -11.34 8.37 -13.40
CA ALA A 113 -10.89 9.11 -14.56
C ALA A 113 -10.47 8.18 -15.71
N TRP A 114 -9.80 7.07 -15.40
CA TRP A 114 -9.49 6.02 -16.39
C TRP A 114 -10.75 5.39 -16.97
N ALA A 115 -11.74 5.05 -16.14
CA ALA A 115 -13.02 4.49 -16.59
C ALA A 115 -13.74 5.45 -17.53
N ALA A 116 -13.84 6.73 -17.15
CA ALA A 116 -14.50 7.75 -17.97
C ALA A 116 -13.77 7.95 -19.31
N THR A 117 -12.44 8.07 -19.29
CA THR A 117 -11.62 8.26 -20.50
C THR A 117 -11.70 7.05 -21.43
N ALA A 118 -11.60 5.83 -20.91
CA ALA A 118 -11.69 4.61 -21.71
C ALA A 118 -13.11 4.45 -22.32
N THR A 119 -14.16 4.76 -21.54
CA THR A 119 -15.55 4.72 -22.03
C THR A 119 -15.80 5.76 -23.11
N ALA A 120 -15.31 7.00 -22.92
CA ALA A 120 -15.42 8.05 -23.93
C ALA A 120 -14.67 7.67 -25.22
N ALA A 121 -13.46 7.13 -25.11
CA ALA A 121 -12.68 6.63 -26.25
C ALA A 121 -13.42 5.48 -26.97
N ALA A 122 -13.98 4.53 -26.21
CA ALA A 122 -14.79 3.45 -26.77
C ALA A 122 -16.00 3.98 -27.55
N TYR A 123 -16.69 4.98 -27.01
CA TYR A 123 -17.84 5.63 -27.67
C TYR A 123 -17.42 6.33 -28.98
N VAL A 124 -16.31 7.07 -28.98
CA VAL A 124 -15.79 7.73 -30.20
C VAL A 124 -15.45 6.71 -31.28
N VAL A 125 -14.75 5.62 -30.90
CA VAL A 125 -14.41 4.53 -31.85
C VAL A 125 -15.68 3.85 -32.34
N PHE A 126 -16.65 3.57 -31.47
CA PHE A 126 -17.92 2.94 -31.82
C PHE A 126 -18.71 3.77 -32.84
N ARG A 127 -18.83 5.08 -32.64
CA ARG A 127 -19.55 5.97 -33.58
C ARG A 127 -18.89 6.06 -34.95
N GLY A 128 -17.60 5.88 -35.03
CA GLY A 128 -16.83 5.91 -36.29
C GLY A 128 -16.77 4.57 -37.01
N ARG A 129 -17.35 3.52 -36.46
CA ARG A 129 -17.24 2.15 -37.01
C ARG A 129 -18.44 1.84 -37.90
N ASP A 130 -18.16 1.36 -39.10
CA ASP A 130 -19.16 0.79 -39.99
C ASP A 130 -19.35 -0.70 -39.67
N PHE A 131 -20.53 -1.06 -39.14
CA PHE A 131 -20.88 -2.44 -38.79
C PHE A 131 -21.45 -3.24 -39.96
N THR A 132 -21.62 -2.61 -41.11
CA THR A 132 -22.20 -3.25 -42.27
C THR A 132 -21.16 -3.92 -43.18
N SER A 133 -19.89 -3.54 -43.04
CA SER A 133 -18.81 -4.13 -43.78
C SER A 133 -18.28 -5.38 -43.11
N LEU A 134 -18.35 -6.54 -43.78
CA LEU A 134 -17.75 -7.80 -43.29
C LEU A 134 -16.22 -7.81 -43.37
N ASN A 135 -15.62 -6.88 -44.10
CA ASN A 135 -14.17 -6.66 -44.09
C ASN A 135 -13.79 -5.90 -42.80
N GLN A 136 -13.18 -6.60 -41.88
CA GLN A 136 -12.51 -6.00 -40.73
C GLN A 136 -11.29 -5.23 -41.26
N ASP A 137 -11.49 -3.95 -41.53
CA ASP A 137 -10.35 -3.03 -41.71
C ASP A 137 -9.60 -3.03 -40.38
N GLY A 138 -8.46 -3.74 -40.40
CA GLY A 138 -7.60 -3.95 -39.25
C GLY A 138 -7.21 -2.66 -38.57
N PHE A 139 -6.55 -2.79 -37.45
CA PHE A 139 -5.93 -1.78 -36.58
C PHE A 139 -5.73 -0.42 -37.26
N GLY A 140 -6.82 0.32 -37.39
CA GLY A 140 -6.75 1.65 -37.98
C GLY A 140 -5.97 2.58 -37.06
N ARG A 141 -5.02 3.34 -37.57
CA ARG A 141 -4.35 4.42 -36.82
C ARG A 141 -5.32 5.28 -36.01
N ARG A 142 -6.55 5.43 -36.47
CA ARG A 142 -7.63 6.15 -35.78
C ARG A 142 -8.11 5.48 -34.52
N ALA A 143 -8.23 4.16 -34.48
CA ALA A 143 -8.65 3.42 -33.27
C ALA A 143 -7.55 3.47 -32.19
N ILE A 144 -6.28 3.38 -32.60
CA ILE A 144 -5.14 3.52 -31.69
C ILE A 144 -5.07 4.94 -31.15
N SER A 145 -5.17 5.98 -32.00
CA SER A 145 -5.08 7.36 -31.57
C SER A 145 -6.27 7.74 -30.67
N ALA A 146 -7.47 7.29 -30.97
CA ALA A 146 -8.67 7.59 -30.15
C ALA A 146 -8.66 6.87 -28.79
N GLY A 147 -7.96 5.73 -28.66
CA GLY A 147 -7.88 4.97 -27.43
C GLY A 147 -6.61 5.26 -26.62
N VAL A 148 -5.44 5.13 -27.23
CA VAL A 148 -4.14 5.19 -26.54
C VAL A 148 -3.76 6.63 -26.15
N LEU A 149 -3.95 7.60 -27.05
CA LEU A 149 -3.54 8.99 -26.77
C LEU A 149 -4.27 9.64 -25.59
N PRO A 150 -5.60 9.52 -25.45
CA PRO A 150 -6.28 10.07 -24.27
C PRO A 150 -5.84 9.42 -22.96
N LEU A 151 -5.64 8.09 -22.96
CA LEU A 151 -5.16 7.38 -21.77
C LEU A 151 -3.71 7.76 -21.42
N ALA A 152 -2.83 7.90 -22.40
CA ALA A 152 -1.47 8.38 -22.18
C ALA A 152 -1.46 9.83 -21.65
N GLY A 153 -2.31 10.70 -22.21
CA GLY A 153 -2.52 12.06 -21.73
C GLY A 153 -3.02 12.09 -20.29
N LEU A 154 -3.98 11.24 -19.93
CA LEU A 154 -4.47 11.10 -18.57
C LEU A 154 -3.34 10.68 -17.60
N VAL A 155 -2.52 9.72 -17.97
CA VAL A 155 -1.37 9.30 -17.16
C VAL A 155 -0.42 10.49 -16.93
N ALA A 156 -0.07 11.21 -18.00
CA ALA A 156 0.82 12.38 -17.89
C ALA A 156 0.24 13.48 -16.98
N VAL A 157 -1.03 13.82 -17.15
CA VAL A 157 -1.72 14.80 -16.31
C VAL A 157 -1.78 14.34 -14.85
N THR A 158 -2.07 13.07 -14.61
CA THR A 158 -2.14 12.52 -13.24
C THR A 158 -0.77 12.55 -12.57
N ILE A 159 0.30 12.16 -13.28
CA ILE A 159 1.66 12.23 -12.75
C ILE A 159 2.00 13.68 -12.40
N ALA A 160 1.74 14.63 -13.30
CA ALA A 160 1.99 16.04 -13.04
C ALA A 160 1.19 16.54 -11.82
N ALA A 161 -0.09 16.22 -11.73
CA ALA A 161 -0.94 16.62 -10.61
C ALA A 161 -0.44 16.06 -9.27
N VAL A 162 -0.07 14.76 -9.23
CA VAL A 162 0.47 14.13 -8.03
C VAL A 162 1.81 14.76 -7.62
N VAL A 163 2.72 14.96 -8.57
CA VAL A 163 4.04 15.60 -8.30
C VAL A 163 3.89 17.02 -7.76
N LEU A 164 2.93 17.79 -8.30
CA LEU A 164 2.67 19.16 -7.85
C LEU A 164 1.94 19.22 -6.50
N ALA A 165 1.07 18.25 -6.22
CA ALA A 165 0.23 18.25 -5.02
C ALA A 165 0.89 17.56 -3.82
N THR A 166 1.87 16.68 -4.03
CA THR A 166 2.49 15.89 -2.96
C THR A 166 3.98 16.21 -2.82
N PRO A 167 4.48 16.36 -1.59
CA PRO A 167 5.91 16.58 -1.35
C PRO A 167 6.74 15.30 -1.53
N ALA A 168 6.08 14.15 -1.84
CA ALA A 168 6.75 12.87 -1.94
C ALA A 168 7.63 12.78 -3.19
N ALA A 169 8.93 12.66 -2.99
CA ALA A 169 9.91 12.44 -4.05
C ALA A 169 10.20 10.94 -4.22
N GLY A 170 10.57 10.55 -5.43
CA GLY A 170 10.99 9.18 -5.72
C GLY A 170 9.91 8.14 -5.38
N SER A 171 10.31 7.06 -4.69
CA SER A 171 9.41 5.98 -4.26
C SER A 171 8.45 6.36 -3.12
N GLY A 172 8.67 7.50 -2.46
CA GLY A 172 7.97 7.90 -1.24
C GLY A 172 8.47 7.19 0.03
N ILE A 173 9.35 6.21 -0.10
CA ILE A 173 9.97 5.47 1.00
C ILE A 173 11.26 6.18 1.39
N GLU A 174 11.22 6.93 2.47
CA GLU A 174 12.33 7.71 3.00
C GLU A 174 12.68 7.22 4.40
N GLN A 175 13.95 7.33 4.78
CA GLN A 175 14.46 6.88 6.08
C GLN A 175 13.59 7.34 7.25
N VAL A 176 13.29 8.63 7.32
CA VAL A 176 12.50 9.22 8.41
C VAL A 176 11.09 8.65 8.48
N LYS A 177 10.48 8.35 7.34
CA LYS A 177 9.15 7.74 7.27
C LYS A 177 9.17 6.28 7.73
N VAL A 178 10.19 5.52 7.30
CA VAL A 178 10.39 4.13 7.75
C VAL A 178 10.59 4.10 9.28
N GLN A 179 11.48 4.94 9.80
CA GLN A 179 11.74 5.06 11.24
C GLN A 179 10.47 5.36 12.04
N ARG A 180 9.67 6.33 11.57
CA ARG A 180 8.42 6.70 12.23
C ARG A 180 7.40 5.56 12.22
N SER A 181 7.18 4.94 11.05
CA SER A 181 6.22 3.85 10.91
C SER A 181 6.61 2.63 11.74
N LEU A 182 7.91 2.31 11.80
CA LEU A 182 8.42 1.22 12.64
C LEU A 182 8.22 1.53 14.14
N ALA A 183 8.56 2.75 14.57
CA ALA A 183 8.38 3.16 15.97
C ALA A 183 6.90 3.12 16.38
N THR A 184 5.99 3.55 15.50
CA THR A 184 4.54 3.50 15.75
C THR A 184 4.05 2.06 15.87
N ALA A 185 4.37 1.21 14.90
CA ALA A 185 3.97 -0.21 14.93
C ALA A 185 4.52 -0.93 16.17
N PHE A 186 5.78 -0.69 16.51
CA PHE A 186 6.37 -1.23 17.73
C PHE A 186 5.61 -0.81 18.98
N SER A 187 5.24 0.48 19.12
CA SER A 187 4.51 0.98 20.28
C SER A 187 3.14 0.30 20.43
N HIS A 188 2.41 0.11 19.34
CA HIS A 188 1.13 -0.59 19.32
C HIS A 188 1.30 -2.06 19.79
N LEU A 189 2.30 -2.74 19.24
CA LEU A 189 2.56 -4.15 19.53
C LEU A 189 3.15 -4.36 20.95
N TYR A 190 3.92 -3.40 21.46
CA TYR A 190 4.36 -3.42 22.84
C TYR A 190 3.17 -3.40 23.80
N ARG A 191 2.17 -2.56 23.55
CA ARG A 191 0.92 -2.56 24.31
C ARG A 191 0.13 -3.86 24.19
N LEU A 192 0.12 -4.46 23.00
CA LEU A 192 -0.47 -5.78 22.80
C LEU A 192 0.26 -6.84 23.65
N GLN A 193 1.59 -6.82 23.65
CA GLN A 193 2.39 -7.73 24.47
C GLN A 193 2.14 -7.53 25.97
N THR A 194 2.06 -6.28 26.47
CA THR A 194 1.74 -6.01 27.88
C THR A 194 0.38 -6.59 28.29
N LYS A 195 -0.63 -6.50 27.41
CA LYS A 195 -1.93 -7.13 27.61
C LYS A 195 -1.85 -8.66 27.64
N GLN A 196 -1.09 -9.27 26.72
CA GLN A 196 -0.88 -10.73 26.69
C GLN A 196 -0.19 -11.23 27.95
N LEU A 197 0.71 -10.43 28.51
CA LEU A 197 1.45 -10.74 29.73
C LEU A 197 0.69 -10.36 31.01
N ASN A 198 -0.56 -9.89 30.89
CA ASN A 198 -1.38 -9.37 32.00
C ASN A 198 -0.64 -8.31 32.83
N ARG A 199 0.11 -7.43 32.16
CA ARG A 199 0.79 -6.28 32.75
C ARG A 199 -0.09 -5.03 32.64
N PRO A 200 0.15 -3.98 33.46
CA PRO A 200 -0.54 -2.70 33.33
C PRO A 200 -0.44 -2.13 31.92
N ASP A 201 -1.52 -1.52 31.43
CA ASP A 201 -1.51 -0.83 30.13
C ASP A 201 -0.62 0.41 30.21
N VAL A 202 0.15 0.64 29.16
CA VAL A 202 1.10 1.74 29.03
C VAL A 202 0.66 2.65 27.89
N ALA A 203 0.57 3.95 28.14
CA ALA A 203 0.29 4.90 27.07
C ALA A 203 1.49 4.98 26.09
N GLU A 204 1.20 5.03 24.80
CA GLU A 204 2.25 5.11 23.75
C GLU A 204 3.19 6.31 23.95
N ALA A 205 2.64 7.45 24.39
CA ALA A 205 3.43 8.64 24.70
C ALA A 205 4.47 8.41 25.82
N GLN A 206 4.23 7.48 26.74
CA GLN A 206 5.16 7.15 27.82
C GLN A 206 6.33 6.30 27.31
N LEU A 207 6.10 5.49 26.28
CA LEU A 207 7.15 4.67 25.67
C LEU A 207 8.21 5.50 24.95
N ARG A 208 7.88 6.72 24.48
CA ARG A 208 8.80 7.59 23.73
C ARG A 208 9.60 6.81 22.68
N THR A 209 8.92 5.89 21.98
CA THR A 209 9.55 4.98 21.04
C THR A 209 10.18 5.76 19.89
N SER A 210 11.40 5.42 19.57
CA SER A 210 12.13 5.95 18.41
C SER A 210 12.80 4.81 17.65
N ALA A 211 13.03 5.01 16.37
CA ALA A 211 13.76 4.06 15.55
C ALA A 211 14.87 4.77 14.78
N THR A 212 16.02 4.13 14.65
CA THR A 212 17.12 4.56 13.81
C THR A 212 17.39 3.48 12.79
N CYS A 213 17.22 3.78 11.50
CA CYS A 213 17.35 2.82 10.43
C CYS A 213 18.49 3.20 9.49
N THR A 214 19.19 2.20 8.96
CA THR A 214 20.16 2.32 7.87
C THR A 214 19.79 1.35 6.77
N LYS A 215 20.27 1.60 5.55
CA LYS A 215 20.06 0.73 4.40
C LYS A 215 21.42 0.32 3.83
N GLY A 216 21.53 -0.95 3.39
CA GLY A 216 22.77 -1.46 2.82
C GLY A 216 24.00 -1.29 3.73
N GLY A 217 23.83 -1.45 5.06
CA GLY A 217 24.92 -1.24 6.02
C GLY A 217 25.40 0.22 6.14
N GLY A 218 24.59 1.19 5.69
CA GLY A 218 24.94 2.63 5.68
C GLY A 218 25.76 3.06 4.46
N MET A 219 26.02 2.18 3.51
CA MET A 219 26.80 2.47 2.30
C MET A 219 25.98 3.06 1.17
N VAL A 220 24.65 3.02 1.28
CA VAL A 220 23.72 3.58 0.29
C VAL A 220 22.79 4.58 0.95
N THR A 221 22.19 5.45 0.13
CA THR A 221 21.15 6.38 0.60
C THR A 221 19.99 5.57 1.15
N ALA A 222 19.57 5.85 2.39
CA ALA A 222 18.50 5.14 3.06
C ALA A 222 17.13 5.55 2.52
N GLN A 223 16.80 5.07 1.32
CA GLN A 223 15.53 5.32 0.62
C GLN A 223 15.17 4.13 -0.29
N GLY A 224 13.87 4.05 -0.64
CA GLY A 224 13.34 3.04 -1.56
C GLY A 224 13.09 1.67 -0.91
N PRO A 225 12.43 0.76 -1.65
CA PRO A 225 12.14 -0.59 -1.20
C PRO A 225 13.41 -1.44 -1.09
N GLY A 226 13.33 -2.57 -0.41
CA GLY A 226 14.39 -3.56 -0.27
C GLY A 226 14.36 -4.28 1.06
N ASN A 227 15.11 -5.37 1.13
CA ASN A 227 15.26 -6.22 2.31
C ASN A 227 16.56 -5.95 3.09
N ASP A 228 17.24 -4.86 2.75
CA ASP A 228 18.54 -4.47 3.30
C ASP A 228 18.45 -3.33 4.34
N TRP A 229 17.26 -3.08 4.87
CA TRP A 229 17.05 -2.15 5.94
C TRP A 229 17.39 -2.80 7.29
N ARG A 230 18.22 -2.12 8.09
CA ARG A 230 18.50 -2.47 9.48
C ARG A 230 18.12 -1.33 10.39
N CYS A 231 17.34 -1.66 11.43
CA CYS A 231 16.78 -0.68 12.34
C CYS A 231 17.02 -1.07 13.79
N ILE A 232 17.31 -0.07 14.61
CA ILE A 232 17.35 -0.19 16.07
C ILE A 232 16.15 0.60 16.57
N VAL A 233 15.27 -0.07 17.30
CA VAL A 233 14.16 0.56 18.02
C VAL A 233 14.55 0.74 19.45
N SER A 234 14.31 1.93 20.00
CA SER A 234 14.56 2.25 21.40
C SER A 234 13.26 2.78 22.02
N TRP A 235 12.96 2.35 23.22
CA TRP A 235 11.77 2.81 23.96
C TRP A 235 12.09 2.97 25.44
N HIS A 236 11.37 3.87 26.08
CA HIS A 236 11.46 4.06 27.53
C HIS A 236 10.68 2.96 28.24
N LEU A 237 11.32 2.27 29.19
CA LEU A 237 10.67 1.23 29.98
C LEU A 237 9.72 1.89 31.00
N PRO A 238 8.46 1.44 31.08
CA PRO A 238 7.53 1.95 32.09
C PRO A 238 8.08 1.70 33.50
N ASP A 239 7.87 2.67 34.37
CA ASP A 239 8.19 2.58 35.80
C ASP A 239 9.69 2.42 36.15
N VAL A 240 10.59 2.50 35.17
CA VAL A 240 12.05 2.40 35.38
C VAL A 240 12.74 3.46 34.53
N ASP A 241 13.74 4.13 35.08
CA ASP A 241 14.57 5.05 34.31
C ASP A 241 15.59 4.27 33.45
N ALA A 242 15.06 3.54 32.49
CA ALA A 242 15.86 2.70 31.59
C ALA A 242 15.29 2.69 30.18
N VAL A 243 16.15 2.46 29.19
CA VAL A 243 15.81 2.36 27.79
C VAL A 243 15.96 0.92 27.34
N GLY A 244 14.88 0.36 26.80
CA GLY A 244 14.91 -0.91 26.09
C GLY A 244 15.34 -0.69 24.64
N THR A 245 15.98 -1.69 24.06
CA THR A 245 16.38 -1.68 22.63
C THR A 245 16.01 -3.00 21.96
N ALA A 246 15.67 -2.94 20.67
CA ALA A 246 15.46 -4.12 19.82
C ALA A 246 16.03 -3.85 18.43
N ILE A 247 16.53 -4.89 17.77
CA ILE A 247 17.18 -4.81 16.46
C ILE A 247 16.30 -5.56 15.45
N TYR A 248 15.99 -4.89 14.33
CA TYR A 248 15.17 -5.45 13.28
C TYR A 248 15.83 -5.36 11.92
N GLN A 249 15.67 -6.41 11.13
CA GLN A 249 15.81 -6.35 9.69
C GLN A 249 14.44 -6.11 9.09
N LEU A 250 14.33 -5.17 8.14
CA LEU A 250 13.07 -4.90 7.44
C LEU A 250 13.18 -5.28 5.98
N ASP A 251 12.13 -5.98 5.51
CA ASP A 251 11.84 -6.10 4.09
C ASP A 251 10.73 -5.10 3.73
N VAL A 252 11.10 -4.05 3.00
CA VAL A 252 10.19 -2.95 2.64
C VAL A 252 9.79 -3.10 1.18
N SER A 253 8.53 -3.39 0.94
CA SER A 253 7.94 -3.49 -0.40
C SER A 253 7.76 -2.13 -1.06
N ALA A 254 7.64 -2.11 -2.39
CA ALA A 254 7.47 -0.87 -3.14
C ALA A 254 6.20 -0.08 -2.76
N ASP A 255 5.15 -0.74 -2.29
CA ASP A 255 3.89 -0.13 -1.81
C ASP A 255 3.97 0.45 -0.40
N GLY A 256 5.13 0.38 0.24
CA GLY A 256 5.37 0.89 1.59
C GLY A 256 5.09 -0.09 2.70
N ARG A 257 4.53 -1.27 2.43
CA ARG A 257 4.42 -2.31 3.45
C ARG A 257 5.81 -2.82 3.80
N PHE A 258 5.99 -3.18 5.06
CA PHE A 258 7.21 -3.82 5.50
C PHE A 258 6.90 -4.97 6.47
N VAL A 259 7.80 -5.93 6.47
CA VAL A 259 7.90 -6.96 7.51
C VAL A 259 9.15 -6.64 8.32
N ALA A 260 9.00 -6.54 9.64
CA ALA A 260 10.10 -6.35 10.56
C ALA A 260 10.39 -7.68 11.26
N ASP A 261 11.56 -8.22 11.04
CA ASP A 261 12.04 -9.46 11.67
C ASP A 261 13.06 -9.14 12.76
N GLY A 262 12.87 -9.72 13.94
CA GLY A 262 13.82 -9.60 15.06
C GLY A 262 15.17 -10.24 14.71
N ASP A 263 16.19 -9.43 14.50
CA ASP A 263 17.53 -9.83 14.07
C ASP A 263 18.59 -9.69 15.18
N GLY A 264 18.17 -9.26 16.36
CA GLY A 264 19.03 -9.17 17.53
C GLY A 264 19.17 -10.50 18.28
N PRO A 265 20.19 -10.61 19.12
CA PRO A 265 20.32 -11.76 20.02
C PRO A 265 19.12 -11.82 20.98
N LYS A 266 18.88 -12.99 21.57
CA LYS A 266 17.75 -13.23 22.49
C LYS A 266 17.74 -12.29 23.69
N GLU A 267 18.88 -11.81 24.10
CA GLU A 267 19.04 -10.86 25.20
C GLU A 267 18.48 -9.46 24.86
N VAL A 268 18.38 -9.15 23.57
CA VAL A 268 17.88 -7.87 23.04
C VAL A 268 16.46 -8.02 22.51
N ASN A 269 16.21 -8.96 21.61
CA ASN A 269 14.91 -9.14 20.96
C ASN A 269 13.98 -10.14 21.68
N GLY A 270 14.48 -10.88 22.67
CA GLY A 270 13.71 -11.94 23.32
C GLY A 270 13.58 -13.18 22.44
N TYR A 271 12.54 -13.96 22.69
CA TYR A 271 12.21 -15.16 21.94
C TYR A 271 10.96 -14.95 21.08
N PHE A 272 10.75 -15.83 20.09
CA PHE A 272 9.55 -15.84 19.25
C PHE A 272 8.25 -16.18 20.03
N GLN A 273 8.39 -16.72 21.25
CA GLN A 273 7.27 -16.97 22.17
C GLN A 273 7.49 -16.24 23.48
N VAL A 274 6.39 -15.82 24.07
CA VAL A 274 6.33 -15.25 25.43
C VAL A 274 5.47 -16.13 26.31
N ARG A 275 5.85 -16.21 27.59
CA ARG A 275 5.06 -16.95 28.59
C ARG A 275 3.92 -16.08 29.10
N THR A 276 2.69 -16.41 28.71
CA THR A 276 1.46 -15.77 29.17
C THR A 276 0.87 -16.52 30.35
N PRO A 277 -0.10 -15.95 31.08
CA PRO A 277 -0.80 -16.64 32.19
C PRO A 277 -1.51 -17.92 31.75
N THR A 278 -1.89 -18.03 30.46
CA THR A 278 -2.62 -19.18 29.89
C THR A 278 -1.72 -20.17 29.17
N GLY A 279 -0.40 -19.94 29.12
CA GLY A 279 0.56 -20.80 28.42
C GLY A 279 1.53 -20.00 27.55
N ASN A 280 2.25 -20.66 26.65
CA ASN A 280 3.12 -19.97 25.69
C ASN A 280 2.28 -19.39 24.56
N GLY A 281 2.51 -18.10 24.26
CA GLY A 281 1.90 -17.39 23.14
C GLY A 281 2.95 -16.80 22.20
N PRO A 282 2.58 -16.40 20.98
CA PRO A 282 3.49 -15.73 20.06
C PRO A 282 3.95 -14.38 20.65
N ASN A 283 5.21 -14.04 20.45
CA ASN A 283 5.73 -12.72 20.78
C ASN A 283 5.41 -11.74 19.66
N PRO A 284 4.52 -10.75 19.86
CA PRO A 284 4.13 -9.82 18.80
C PRO A 284 5.26 -8.86 18.39
N LEU A 285 6.32 -8.78 19.19
CA LEU A 285 7.50 -7.95 18.89
C LEU A 285 8.61 -8.74 18.18
N TRP A 286 8.45 -10.05 17.96
CA TRP A 286 9.46 -10.85 17.29
C TRP A 286 9.45 -10.63 15.78
N GLN A 287 8.26 -10.69 15.19
CA GLN A 287 8.03 -10.43 13.77
C GLN A 287 6.68 -9.73 13.60
N PHE A 288 6.65 -8.68 12.83
CA PHE A 288 5.42 -7.92 12.61
C PHE A 288 5.43 -7.13 11.31
N ASP A 289 4.22 -6.83 10.85
CA ASP A 289 3.99 -6.01 9.67
C ASP A 289 3.84 -4.53 10.04
N GLY A 290 4.10 -3.68 9.04
CA GLY A 290 3.81 -2.27 9.12
C GLY A 290 3.66 -1.65 7.74
N ILE A 291 3.30 -0.37 7.72
CA ILE A 291 3.12 0.39 6.48
C ILE A 291 3.68 1.79 6.59
N VAL A 292 4.46 2.18 5.61
CA VAL A 292 5.02 3.53 5.48
C VAL A 292 4.01 4.43 4.78
N GLU A 293 3.72 5.59 5.34
CA GLU A 293 2.88 6.58 4.68
C GLU A 293 3.66 7.30 3.57
N LEU A 294 3.44 6.89 2.32
CA LEU A 294 4.23 7.33 1.17
C LEU A 294 4.04 8.81 0.85
N LEU A 295 2.85 9.38 1.11
CA LEU A 295 2.44 10.71 0.69
C LEU A 295 2.55 11.77 1.79
N SER A 296 2.85 11.38 3.03
CA SER A 296 3.03 12.36 4.11
C SER A 296 4.24 13.28 3.82
N PRO A 297 4.15 14.56 4.18
CA PRO A 297 5.30 15.42 4.11
C PRO A 297 6.40 14.91 5.04
N THR A 298 7.64 14.93 4.57
CA THR A 298 8.79 14.64 5.42
C THR A 298 8.87 15.74 6.48
N PRO A 299 8.91 15.40 7.78
CA PRO A 299 9.10 16.42 8.79
C PRO A 299 10.38 17.19 8.50
N LYS A 300 10.28 18.52 8.49
CA LYS A 300 11.48 19.34 8.52
C LYS A 300 12.10 19.14 9.89
N GLY A 301 13.28 18.51 9.91
CA GLY A 301 14.08 18.32 11.11
C GLY A 301 14.49 19.65 11.76
#